data_08b166da81fed4223f4826f1832449c8
#
_entry.id   08b166da81fed4223f4826f1832449c8
#
_cell.length_a   1.000
_cell.length_b   1.000
_cell.length_c   1.000
_cell.angle_alpha   90.00
_cell.angle_beta   90.00
_cell.angle_gamma   90.00
#
_symmetry.space_group_name_H-M   'P 1'
#
loop_
_entity.id
_entity.type
_entity.pdbx_description
1 polymer ?
#
loop_
_entity_poly.entity_id
_entity_poly.type
_entity_poly.pdbx_seq_one_letter_code
_entity_poly.pdbx_strand_id
1 'polypeptide(L)'
;MMKQLRLTVLLFLFLVCNTFAQTTDSLRQEIQKIISTKQVIVGVSIVGNNGQDTLSISGERHFPMQSVFKFHIALAMLSQIDKGKFSMNQKIKIGKKDLLPNLYSPIRDTYPDGAYLTISKILKYTVSESDNVGCEVLLRLIGGAKVVEDYFVENNFKDISIKVNEEEQQANWELQFQNWTTPKAANETLASFYYNKKKLLSKKSYNFIWKVMKETETGEKRLKGQLPKNTIIAHKTGSSGANIEGITAAVNDIGIVFLPNGQYYFISVFVTNSTENADTNEKIIAEISKVTWDYFITKSK
;
A
#
# COMPACT_ATOMS: atom_id res chain seq x y z
N MET A 1 71.78 40.45 22.35
CA MET A 1 70.37 40.72 22.02
C MET A 1 69.79 39.49 21.34
N MET A 2 69.14 38.59 22.08
CA MET A 2 68.51 37.37 21.55
C MET A 2 67.03 37.65 21.38
N LYS A 3 66.53 37.61 20.17
CA LYS A 3 65.08 37.67 19.86
C LYS A 3 64.47 36.28 20.09
N GLN A 4 63.61 36.16 21.08
CA GLN A 4 62.78 34.95 21.29
C GLN A 4 61.67 34.90 20.23
N LEU A 5 61.68 33.82 19.43
CA LEU A 5 60.64 33.50 18.45
C LEU A 5 59.55 32.72 19.18
N ARG A 6 58.38 33.36 19.43
CA ARG A 6 57.23 32.66 20.00
C ARG A 6 56.51 31.89 18.88
N LEU A 7 56.61 30.58 18.90
CA LEU A 7 55.87 29.64 18.03
C LEU A 7 54.48 29.43 18.61
N THR A 8 53.48 30.06 17.99
CA THR A 8 52.08 29.85 18.33
C THR A 8 51.57 28.62 17.58
N VAL A 9 51.41 27.49 18.27
CA VAL A 9 50.78 26.28 17.70
C VAL A 9 49.28 26.47 17.71
N LEU A 10 48.67 26.68 16.56
CA LEU A 10 47.23 26.67 16.38
C LEU A 10 46.76 25.22 16.33
N LEU A 11 46.17 24.73 17.42
CA LEU A 11 45.54 23.40 17.49
C LEU A 11 44.17 23.49 16.78
N PHE A 12 44.09 23.08 15.50
CA PHE A 12 42.82 22.88 14.80
C PHE A 12 42.22 21.58 15.32
N LEU A 13 41.23 21.69 16.22
CA LEU A 13 40.34 20.59 16.57
C LEU A 13 39.42 20.32 15.37
N PHE A 14 39.76 19.36 14.53
CA PHE A 14 38.81 18.76 13.59
C PHE A 14 37.77 17.96 14.40
N LEU A 15 36.62 18.58 14.68
CA LEU A 15 35.41 17.86 15.05
C LEU A 15 34.98 17.02 13.82
N VAL A 16 35.46 15.79 13.76
CA VAL A 16 34.91 14.80 12.81
C VAL A 16 33.53 14.46 13.31
N CYS A 17 32.52 15.15 12.84
CA CYS A 17 31.15 14.66 12.92
C CYS A 17 31.11 13.35 12.15
N ASN A 18 31.24 12.22 12.84
CA ASN A 18 30.91 10.92 12.28
C ASN A 18 29.39 10.90 12.07
N THR A 19 28.94 11.39 10.92
CA THR A 19 27.62 11.06 10.43
C THR A 19 27.66 9.57 10.09
N PHE A 20 27.26 8.71 11.01
CA PHE A 20 27.02 7.31 10.70
C PHE A 20 25.98 7.29 9.58
N ALA A 21 26.40 6.95 8.37
CA ALA A 21 25.47 6.71 7.27
C ALA A 21 24.49 5.63 7.72
N GLN A 22 23.21 5.97 7.80
CA GLN A 22 22.17 5.04 8.20
C GLN A 22 22.14 3.89 7.19
N THR A 23 22.30 2.66 7.68
CA THR A 23 22.30 1.45 6.85
C THR A 23 20.91 0.79 6.84
N THR A 24 20.65 -0.10 5.90
CA THR A 24 19.42 -0.91 5.91
C THR A 24 19.32 -1.78 7.15
N ASP A 25 20.46 -2.14 7.79
CA ASP A 25 20.46 -2.90 9.04
C ASP A 25 20.03 -2.04 10.23
N SER A 26 20.45 -0.77 10.30
CA SER A 26 19.95 0.15 11.33
C SER A 26 18.46 0.39 11.20
N LEU A 27 17.95 0.60 9.97
CA LEU A 27 16.52 0.70 9.71
C LEU A 27 15.77 -0.57 10.16
N ARG A 28 16.32 -1.75 9.87
CA ARG A 28 15.77 -3.03 10.32
C ARG A 28 15.64 -3.10 11.85
N GLN A 29 16.68 -2.69 12.57
CA GLN A 29 16.68 -2.69 14.04
C GLN A 29 15.62 -1.74 14.60
N GLU A 30 15.46 -0.54 14.01
CA GLU A 30 14.42 0.41 14.43
C GLU A 30 13.00 -0.17 14.19
N ILE A 31 12.75 -0.78 13.04
CA ILE A 31 11.47 -1.43 12.75
C ILE A 31 11.22 -2.60 13.71
N GLN A 32 12.24 -3.45 13.97
CA GLN A 32 12.12 -4.55 14.92
C GLN A 32 11.79 -4.06 16.33
N LYS A 33 12.37 -2.95 16.76
CA LYS A 33 12.07 -2.32 18.07
C LYS A 33 10.60 -1.88 18.16
N ILE A 34 10.03 -1.31 17.09
CA ILE A 34 8.61 -0.94 17.03
C ILE A 34 7.72 -2.16 17.23
N ILE A 35 8.07 -3.27 16.59
CA ILE A 35 7.25 -4.49 16.57
C ILE A 35 7.39 -5.31 17.86
N SER A 36 8.58 -5.39 18.43
CA SER A 36 8.95 -6.36 19.48
C SER A 36 8.12 -6.27 20.76
N THR A 37 7.46 -5.15 21.01
CA THR A 37 6.62 -4.92 22.22
C THR A 37 5.13 -5.15 21.95
N LYS A 38 4.75 -5.61 20.77
CA LYS A 38 3.36 -5.71 20.31
C LYS A 38 2.91 -7.16 20.14
N GLN A 39 1.65 -7.41 20.43
CA GLN A 39 1.03 -8.71 20.27
C GLN A 39 0.44 -8.83 18.84
N VAL A 40 1.34 -8.86 17.87
CA VAL A 40 1.00 -8.85 16.44
C VAL A 40 2.02 -9.63 15.61
N ILE A 41 1.64 -9.98 14.39
CA ILE A 41 2.56 -10.42 13.35
C ILE A 41 2.62 -9.32 12.30
N VAL A 42 3.84 -8.82 12.00
CA VAL A 42 4.05 -7.74 11.05
C VAL A 42 4.89 -8.22 9.88
N GLY A 43 4.43 -7.91 8.68
CA GLY A 43 5.18 -8.08 7.44
C GLY A 43 5.54 -6.72 6.84
N VAL A 44 6.81 -6.55 6.48
CA VAL A 44 7.30 -5.30 5.89
C VAL A 44 8.13 -5.62 4.65
N SER A 45 7.94 -4.84 3.61
CA SER A 45 8.88 -4.76 2.49
C SER A 45 9.10 -3.29 2.12
N ILE A 46 10.36 -2.92 1.95
CA ILE A 46 10.80 -1.57 1.56
C ILE A 46 11.78 -1.73 0.41
N VAL A 47 11.59 -0.95 -0.66
CA VAL A 47 12.48 -0.92 -1.82
C VAL A 47 12.63 0.53 -2.28
N GLY A 48 13.83 1.07 -2.17
CA GLY A 48 14.14 2.43 -2.59
C GLY A 48 15.48 2.52 -3.31
N ASN A 49 15.88 3.73 -3.67
CA ASN A 49 17.14 4.01 -4.34
C ASN A 49 17.37 3.06 -5.55
N ASN A 50 16.35 2.96 -6.43
CA ASN A 50 16.36 2.08 -7.62
C ASN A 50 16.66 0.60 -7.30
N GLY A 51 16.23 0.12 -6.12
CA GLY A 51 16.43 -1.26 -5.68
C GLY A 51 17.73 -1.52 -4.91
N GLN A 52 18.61 -0.52 -4.74
CA GLN A 52 19.84 -0.66 -3.97
C GLN A 52 19.57 -0.76 -2.46
N ASP A 53 18.55 -0.08 -1.98
CA ASP A 53 18.11 -0.14 -0.60
C ASP A 53 16.88 -1.02 -0.48
N THR A 54 17.09 -2.28 -0.10
CA THR A 54 16.03 -3.27 0.05
C THR A 54 16.04 -3.84 1.47
N LEU A 55 14.85 -3.85 2.10
CA LEU A 55 14.64 -4.44 3.41
C LEU A 55 13.33 -5.22 3.42
N SER A 56 13.32 -6.38 4.07
CA SER A 56 12.05 -7.06 4.38
C SER A 56 12.09 -7.74 5.75
N ILE A 57 10.92 -7.75 6.42
CA ILE A 57 10.66 -8.49 7.66
C ILE A 57 9.43 -9.34 7.39
N SER A 58 9.49 -10.65 7.66
CA SER A 58 8.43 -11.61 7.28
C SER A 58 8.00 -11.47 5.80
N GLY A 59 8.95 -11.11 4.92
CA GLY A 59 8.68 -10.66 3.55
C GLY A 59 8.07 -11.71 2.63
N GLU A 60 8.22 -13.02 2.96
CA GLU A 60 7.67 -14.17 2.21
C GLU A 60 6.44 -14.78 2.90
N ARG A 61 6.03 -14.26 4.05
CA ARG A 61 4.85 -14.76 4.75
C ARG A 61 3.59 -14.29 4.02
N HIS A 62 2.57 -15.14 3.96
CA HIS A 62 1.25 -14.80 3.45
C HIS A 62 0.51 -13.93 4.47
N PHE A 63 -0.04 -12.82 4.00
CA PHE A 63 -0.88 -11.91 4.76
C PHE A 63 -2.22 -11.71 4.06
N PRO A 64 -3.37 -11.76 4.78
CA PRO A 64 -4.66 -11.47 4.19
C PRO A 64 -4.69 -10.03 3.69
N MET A 65 -5.04 -9.85 2.41
CA MET A 65 -4.98 -8.55 1.75
C MET A 65 -6.06 -7.58 2.21
N GLN A 66 -7.24 -8.10 2.52
CA GLN A 66 -8.43 -7.24 2.65
C GLN A 66 -8.51 -6.28 1.45
N SER A 67 -9.01 -5.08 1.63
CA SER A 67 -9.19 -4.14 0.52
C SER A 67 -7.93 -3.78 -0.29
N VAL A 68 -6.73 -4.24 0.10
CA VAL A 68 -5.53 -4.13 -0.77
C VAL A 68 -5.76 -4.81 -2.11
N PHE A 69 -6.54 -5.91 -2.16
CA PHE A 69 -6.83 -6.62 -3.41
C PHE A 69 -7.60 -5.78 -4.45
N LYS A 70 -8.26 -4.68 -4.02
CA LYS A 70 -8.94 -3.73 -4.92
C LYS A 70 -7.99 -3.02 -5.88
N PHE A 71 -6.74 -2.82 -5.47
CA PHE A 71 -5.69 -2.36 -6.39
C PHE A 71 -5.46 -3.38 -7.51
N HIS A 72 -5.39 -4.66 -7.18
CA HIS A 72 -5.23 -5.74 -8.17
C HIS A 72 -6.43 -5.82 -9.13
N ILE A 73 -7.66 -5.70 -8.60
CA ILE A 73 -8.88 -5.65 -9.42
C ILE A 73 -8.83 -4.47 -10.40
N ALA A 74 -8.42 -3.29 -9.91
CA ALA A 74 -8.30 -2.10 -10.75
C ALA A 74 -7.28 -2.29 -11.87
N LEU A 75 -6.12 -2.90 -11.60
CA LEU A 75 -5.10 -3.20 -12.61
C LEU A 75 -5.63 -4.17 -13.68
N ALA A 76 -6.31 -5.25 -13.27
CA ALA A 76 -6.93 -6.19 -14.20
C ALA A 76 -8.01 -5.53 -15.05
N MET A 77 -8.87 -4.70 -14.45
CA MET A 77 -9.91 -3.95 -15.17
C MET A 77 -9.31 -2.97 -16.18
N LEU A 78 -8.26 -2.24 -15.79
CA LEU A 78 -7.54 -1.32 -16.68
C LEU A 78 -6.90 -2.05 -17.87
N SER A 79 -6.35 -3.25 -17.65
CA SER A 79 -5.83 -4.10 -18.72
C SER A 79 -6.94 -4.51 -19.70
N GLN A 80 -8.15 -4.84 -19.23
CA GLN A 80 -9.29 -5.15 -20.09
C GLN A 80 -9.76 -3.92 -20.89
N ILE A 81 -9.69 -2.73 -20.28
CA ILE A 81 -9.97 -1.46 -20.96
C ILE A 81 -8.95 -1.20 -22.07
N ASP A 82 -7.65 -1.40 -21.77
CA ASP A 82 -6.57 -1.21 -22.73
C ASP A 82 -6.64 -2.20 -23.91
N LYS A 83 -7.20 -3.40 -23.67
CA LYS A 83 -7.53 -4.40 -24.72
C LYS A 83 -8.84 -4.09 -25.48
N GLY A 84 -9.52 -3.00 -25.17
CA GLY A 84 -10.74 -2.57 -25.85
C GLY A 84 -12.03 -3.33 -25.46
N LYS A 85 -11.97 -4.20 -24.43
CA LYS A 85 -13.17 -4.92 -23.96
C LYS A 85 -14.14 -4.02 -23.22
N PHE A 86 -13.65 -2.97 -22.57
CA PHE A 86 -14.43 -1.97 -21.86
C PHE A 86 -13.91 -0.55 -22.16
N SER A 87 -14.70 0.46 -21.76
CA SER A 87 -14.28 1.86 -21.85
C SER A 87 -14.37 2.54 -20.49
N MET A 88 -13.42 3.42 -20.17
CA MET A 88 -13.46 4.26 -18.97
C MET A 88 -14.79 5.03 -18.83
N ASN A 89 -15.36 5.47 -19.95
CA ASN A 89 -16.59 6.25 -19.98
C ASN A 89 -17.86 5.39 -20.09
N GLN A 90 -17.72 4.05 -20.20
CA GLN A 90 -18.85 3.14 -20.23
C GLN A 90 -19.64 3.27 -18.92
N LYS A 91 -20.96 3.53 -19.04
CA LYS A 91 -21.85 3.65 -17.88
C LYS A 91 -22.37 2.27 -17.49
N ILE A 92 -22.25 1.97 -16.21
CA ILE A 92 -22.75 0.74 -15.58
C ILE A 92 -23.89 1.12 -14.66
N LYS A 93 -25.00 0.39 -14.75
CA LYS A 93 -26.11 0.51 -13.82
C LYS A 93 -25.76 -0.17 -12.51
N ILE A 94 -25.76 0.57 -11.42
CA ILE A 94 -25.75 0.08 -10.05
C ILE A 94 -27.18 0.19 -9.55
N GLY A 95 -27.85 -0.93 -9.37
CA GLY A 95 -29.23 -0.98 -8.90
C GLY A 95 -29.32 -1.22 -7.40
N LYS A 96 -30.52 -1.08 -6.82
CA LYS A 96 -30.76 -1.33 -5.37
C LYS A 96 -30.24 -2.69 -4.90
N LYS A 97 -30.32 -3.73 -5.74
CA LYS A 97 -29.81 -5.07 -5.43
C LYS A 97 -28.29 -5.14 -5.24
N ASP A 98 -27.54 -4.18 -5.80
CA ASP A 98 -26.09 -4.11 -5.68
C ASP A 98 -25.66 -3.36 -4.39
N LEU A 99 -26.58 -2.61 -3.77
CA LEU A 99 -26.33 -1.75 -2.60
C LEU A 99 -26.54 -2.51 -1.29
N LEU A 100 -25.72 -3.55 -1.06
CA LEU A 100 -25.83 -4.40 0.13
C LEU A 100 -25.61 -3.58 1.43
N PRO A 101 -26.53 -3.68 2.42
CA PRO A 101 -26.53 -2.78 3.59
C PRO A 101 -25.36 -3.04 4.55
N ASN A 102 -24.84 -4.26 4.58
CA ASN A 102 -23.77 -4.71 5.47
C ASN A 102 -22.35 -4.51 4.91
N LEU A 103 -22.22 -4.00 3.68
CA LEU A 103 -20.94 -3.65 3.11
C LEU A 103 -20.64 -2.15 3.32
N TYR A 104 -19.40 -1.79 3.64
CA TYR A 104 -18.95 -0.40 3.60
C TYR A 104 -18.99 0.13 2.15
N SER A 105 -19.74 1.19 1.89
CA SER A 105 -19.88 1.70 0.52
C SER A 105 -20.26 3.19 0.45
N PRO A 106 -19.30 4.08 0.18
CA PRO A 106 -19.57 5.47 -0.21
C PRO A 106 -20.48 5.60 -1.44
N ILE A 107 -20.46 4.65 -2.39
CA ILE A 107 -21.39 4.61 -3.52
C ILE A 107 -22.83 4.48 -3.02
N ARG A 108 -23.11 3.53 -2.12
CA ARG A 108 -24.45 3.36 -1.54
C ARG A 108 -24.90 4.62 -0.82
N ASP A 109 -24.00 5.21 -0.03
CA ASP A 109 -24.34 6.39 0.80
C ASP A 109 -24.59 7.63 -0.07
N THR A 110 -23.90 7.74 -1.23
CA THR A 110 -24.10 8.82 -2.19
C THR A 110 -25.30 8.59 -3.12
N TYR A 111 -25.59 7.34 -3.47
CA TYR A 111 -26.65 6.95 -4.45
C TYR A 111 -27.58 5.86 -3.87
N PRO A 112 -28.36 6.16 -2.83
CA PRO A 112 -29.17 5.15 -2.12
C PRO A 112 -30.23 4.48 -2.97
N ASP A 113 -30.65 5.10 -4.09
CA ASP A 113 -31.60 4.54 -5.04
C ASP A 113 -30.93 3.87 -6.26
N GLY A 114 -29.59 3.83 -6.26
CA GLY A 114 -28.79 3.39 -7.39
C GLY A 114 -28.45 4.51 -8.37
N ALA A 115 -27.55 4.23 -9.30
CA ALA A 115 -27.11 5.21 -10.30
C ALA A 115 -26.52 4.54 -11.55
N TYR A 116 -26.35 5.34 -12.62
CA TYR A 116 -25.48 4.99 -13.75
C TYR A 116 -24.12 5.67 -13.55
N LEU A 117 -23.08 4.91 -13.19
CA LEU A 117 -21.73 5.40 -12.99
C LEU A 117 -20.81 4.93 -14.11
N THR A 118 -19.86 5.78 -14.51
CA THR A 118 -18.81 5.35 -15.45
C THR A 118 -17.85 4.37 -14.77
N ILE A 119 -17.24 3.47 -15.54
CA ILE A 119 -16.22 2.55 -14.99
C ILE A 119 -15.10 3.33 -14.31
N SER A 120 -14.67 4.46 -14.86
CA SER A 120 -13.65 5.32 -14.22
C SER A 120 -14.11 5.83 -12.84
N LYS A 121 -15.39 6.18 -12.69
CA LYS A 121 -15.93 6.64 -11.40
C LYS A 121 -16.02 5.49 -10.39
N ILE A 122 -16.44 4.30 -10.83
CA ILE A 122 -16.48 3.10 -9.98
C ILE A 122 -15.07 2.72 -9.55
N LEU A 123 -14.07 2.72 -10.44
CA LEU A 123 -12.66 2.49 -10.12
C LEU A 123 -12.14 3.49 -9.09
N LYS A 124 -12.50 4.78 -9.22
CA LYS A 124 -12.11 5.79 -8.23
C LYS A 124 -12.68 5.45 -6.85
N TYR A 125 -13.97 5.23 -6.72
CA TYR A 125 -14.59 4.82 -5.45
C TYR A 125 -13.94 3.56 -4.86
N THR A 126 -13.73 2.54 -5.70
CA THR A 126 -13.16 1.25 -5.28
C THR A 126 -11.74 1.39 -4.73
N VAL A 127 -10.90 2.21 -5.37
CA VAL A 127 -9.49 2.32 -4.98
C VAL A 127 -9.27 3.42 -3.93
N SER A 128 -9.74 4.66 -4.18
CA SER A 128 -9.42 5.78 -3.28
C SER A 128 -10.26 5.79 -2.01
N GLU A 129 -11.53 5.38 -2.10
CA GLU A 129 -12.46 5.37 -0.98
C GLU A 129 -12.74 3.95 -0.44
N SER A 130 -12.09 2.94 -1.05
CA SER A 130 -12.19 1.52 -0.65
C SER A 130 -13.62 0.94 -0.72
N ASP A 131 -14.45 1.41 -1.65
CA ASP A 131 -15.86 1.04 -1.80
C ASP A 131 -16.04 -0.45 -2.12
N ASN A 132 -16.87 -1.16 -1.34
CA ASN A 132 -17.11 -2.58 -1.53
C ASN A 132 -18.15 -2.86 -2.63
N VAL A 133 -19.17 -2.01 -2.78
CA VAL A 133 -20.15 -2.15 -3.88
C VAL A 133 -19.46 -1.95 -5.24
N GLY A 134 -18.60 -0.93 -5.33
CA GLY A 134 -17.79 -0.73 -6.54
C GLY A 134 -16.88 -1.91 -6.84
N CYS A 135 -16.30 -2.52 -5.80
CA CYS A 135 -15.49 -3.74 -5.92
C CYS A 135 -16.29 -4.90 -6.53
N GLU A 136 -17.47 -5.22 -5.97
CA GLU A 136 -18.36 -6.28 -6.46
C GLU A 136 -18.79 -6.02 -7.91
N VAL A 137 -19.14 -4.79 -8.23
CA VAL A 137 -19.53 -4.42 -9.61
C VAL A 137 -18.36 -4.64 -10.59
N LEU A 138 -17.14 -4.24 -10.23
CA LEU A 138 -15.96 -4.44 -11.09
C LEU A 138 -15.64 -5.93 -11.24
N LEU A 139 -15.65 -6.71 -10.16
CA LEU A 139 -15.44 -8.16 -10.22
C LEU A 139 -16.45 -8.84 -11.13
N ARG A 140 -17.73 -8.53 -10.96
CA ARG A 140 -18.79 -9.08 -11.84
C ARG A 140 -18.56 -8.72 -13.30
N LEU A 141 -18.16 -7.49 -13.62
CA LEU A 141 -17.90 -7.05 -15.00
C LEU A 141 -16.75 -7.81 -15.66
N ILE A 142 -15.65 -8.04 -14.93
CA ILE A 142 -14.48 -8.72 -15.50
C ILE A 142 -14.59 -10.25 -15.48
N GLY A 143 -15.59 -10.84 -14.81
CA GLY A 143 -15.81 -12.28 -14.74
C GLY A 143 -15.38 -12.95 -13.46
N GLY A 144 -15.20 -12.20 -12.36
CA GLY A 144 -14.95 -12.69 -11.00
C GLY A 144 -13.49 -12.67 -10.55
N ALA A 145 -13.26 -13.09 -9.29
CA ALA A 145 -11.96 -13.09 -8.63
C ALA A 145 -10.91 -13.90 -9.40
N LYS A 146 -11.30 -15.05 -9.95
CA LYS A 146 -10.40 -15.90 -10.73
C LYS A 146 -9.79 -15.19 -11.94
N VAL A 147 -10.55 -14.35 -12.65
CA VAL A 147 -10.04 -13.59 -13.81
C VAL A 147 -8.97 -12.59 -13.37
N VAL A 148 -9.12 -12.00 -12.18
CA VAL A 148 -8.08 -11.14 -11.60
C VAL A 148 -6.83 -11.95 -11.29
N GLU A 149 -6.95 -13.09 -10.61
CA GLU A 149 -5.82 -13.96 -10.29
C GLU A 149 -5.09 -14.43 -11.55
N ASP A 150 -5.84 -14.93 -12.56
CA ASP A 150 -5.29 -15.41 -13.82
C ASP A 150 -4.49 -14.29 -14.53
N TYR A 151 -4.97 -13.05 -14.50
CA TYR A 151 -4.24 -11.91 -15.06
C TYR A 151 -2.85 -11.73 -14.43
N PHE A 152 -2.73 -11.87 -13.11
CA PHE A 152 -1.43 -11.79 -12.43
C PHE A 152 -0.54 -12.99 -12.74
N VAL A 153 -1.09 -14.20 -12.75
CA VAL A 153 -0.36 -15.43 -13.10
C VAL A 153 0.18 -15.35 -14.54
N GLU A 154 -0.64 -14.96 -15.51
CA GLU A 154 -0.27 -14.79 -16.92
C GLU A 154 0.84 -13.74 -17.12
N ASN A 155 0.94 -12.75 -16.25
CA ASN A 155 1.98 -11.74 -16.26
C ASN A 155 3.19 -12.09 -15.36
N ASN A 156 3.28 -13.35 -14.90
CA ASN A 156 4.36 -13.91 -14.07
C ASN A 156 4.49 -13.27 -12.69
N PHE A 157 3.42 -12.73 -12.11
CA PHE A 157 3.39 -12.37 -10.70
C PHE A 157 3.17 -13.63 -9.86
N LYS A 158 3.91 -13.72 -8.76
CA LYS A 158 3.86 -14.83 -7.80
C LYS A 158 3.39 -14.31 -6.44
N ASP A 159 3.05 -15.23 -5.56
CA ASP A 159 2.72 -14.96 -4.16
C ASP A 159 1.56 -13.96 -4.02
N ILE A 160 0.56 -14.12 -4.89
CA ILE A 160 -0.72 -13.41 -4.91
C ILE A 160 -1.82 -14.45 -5.08
N SER A 161 -2.82 -14.44 -4.20
CA SER A 161 -4.02 -15.25 -4.32
C SER A 161 -5.26 -14.36 -4.21
N ILE A 162 -6.19 -14.49 -5.16
CA ILE A 162 -7.45 -13.74 -5.19
C ILE A 162 -8.56 -14.73 -5.55
N LYS A 163 -9.24 -15.25 -4.54
CA LYS A 163 -10.20 -16.37 -4.65
C LYS A 163 -11.63 -15.95 -4.42
N VAL A 164 -11.85 -14.97 -3.54
CA VAL A 164 -13.17 -14.59 -3.04
C VAL A 164 -13.44 -13.10 -3.24
N ASN A 165 -14.71 -12.75 -3.30
CA ASN A 165 -15.16 -11.36 -3.38
C ASN A 165 -15.40 -10.75 -1.98
N GLU A 166 -15.87 -9.50 -1.88
CA GLU A 166 -16.11 -8.82 -0.60
C GLU A 166 -17.30 -9.42 0.16
N GLU A 167 -18.36 -9.82 -0.56
CA GLU A 167 -19.55 -10.43 0.04
C GLU A 167 -19.20 -11.75 0.71
N GLU A 168 -18.41 -12.60 0.05
CA GLU A 168 -17.92 -13.87 0.59
C GLU A 168 -17.00 -13.65 1.80
N GLN A 169 -16.09 -12.68 1.75
CA GLN A 169 -15.23 -12.33 2.87
C GLN A 169 -16.03 -11.84 4.10
N GLN A 170 -17.10 -11.06 3.85
CA GLN A 170 -17.95 -10.56 4.92
C GLN A 170 -18.82 -11.66 5.53
N ALA A 171 -19.26 -12.63 4.72
CA ALA A 171 -20.13 -13.71 5.16
C ALA A 171 -19.41 -14.76 6.02
N ASN A 172 -18.11 -14.96 5.81
CA ASN A 172 -17.32 -15.99 6.52
C ASN A 172 -15.92 -15.49 6.82
N TRP A 173 -15.59 -15.41 8.11
CA TRP A 173 -14.28 -14.96 8.61
C TRP A 173 -13.08 -15.68 7.99
N GLU A 174 -13.18 -16.99 7.78
CA GLU A 174 -12.07 -17.80 7.25
C GLU A 174 -11.79 -17.51 5.77
N LEU A 175 -12.78 -17.08 5.00
CA LEU A 175 -12.61 -16.82 3.56
C LEU A 175 -11.69 -15.63 3.28
N GLN A 176 -11.57 -14.68 4.20
CA GLN A 176 -10.66 -13.53 4.03
C GLN A 176 -9.19 -13.95 3.86
N PHE A 177 -8.79 -15.10 4.43
CA PHE A 177 -7.42 -15.61 4.32
C PHE A 177 -7.12 -16.26 2.95
N GLN A 178 -8.12 -16.42 2.10
CA GLN A 178 -7.93 -16.93 0.73
C GLN A 178 -7.45 -15.82 -0.23
N ASN A 179 -7.70 -14.54 0.10
CA ASN A 179 -7.14 -13.40 -0.61
C ASN A 179 -5.87 -12.94 0.12
N TRP A 180 -4.72 -13.38 -0.33
CA TRP A 180 -3.45 -13.10 0.35
C TRP A 180 -2.35 -12.68 -0.62
N THR A 181 -1.36 -11.99 -0.10
CA THR A 181 -0.09 -11.70 -0.76
C THR A 181 1.05 -11.74 0.25
N THR A 182 2.29 -11.64 -0.24
CA THR A 182 3.45 -11.39 0.62
C THR A 182 3.86 -9.91 0.56
N PRO A 183 4.51 -9.36 1.58
CA PRO A 183 5.02 -7.98 1.52
C PRO A 183 5.93 -7.72 0.32
N LYS A 184 6.76 -8.68 -0.06
CA LYS A 184 7.63 -8.55 -1.24
C LYS A 184 6.82 -8.55 -2.54
N ALA A 185 5.85 -9.45 -2.70
CA ALA A 185 5.02 -9.51 -3.89
C ALA A 185 4.15 -8.25 -4.06
N ALA A 186 3.67 -7.66 -2.94
CA ALA A 186 2.97 -6.39 -2.98
C ALA A 186 3.87 -5.25 -3.51
N ASN A 187 5.11 -5.16 -3.04
CA ASN A 187 6.07 -4.17 -3.56
C ASN A 187 6.47 -4.46 -5.01
N GLU A 188 6.62 -5.74 -5.40
CA GLU A 188 6.89 -6.12 -6.79
C GLU A 188 5.74 -5.69 -7.71
N THR A 189 4.50 -5.87 -7.28
CA THR A 189 3.32 -5.40 -8.01
C THR A 189 3.35 -3.88 -8.17
N LEU A 190 3.52 -3.13 -7.07
CA LEU A 190 3.63 -1.67 -7.12
C LEU A 190 4.73 -1.22 -8.10
N ALA A 191 5.94 -1.79 -7.98
CA ALA A 191 7.09 -1.42 -8.80
C ALA A 191 6.88 -1.77 -10.28
N SER A 192 6.36 -2.97 -10.58
CA SER A 192 6.14 -3.42 -11.96
C SER A 192 5.15 -2.52 -12.70
N PHE A 193 4.06 -2.12 -12.06
CA PHE A 193 3.08 -1.23 -12.66
C PHE A 193 3.51 0.24 -12.63
N TYR A 194 4.29 0.66 -11.66
CA TYR A 194 4.83 2.01 -11.61
C TYR A 194 5.92 2.25 -12.68
N TYR A 195 6.87 1.34 -12.81
CA TYR A 195 7.86 1.43 -13.89
C TYR A 195 7.26 1.13 -15.25
N ASN A 196 6.25 0.28 -15.30
CA ASN A 196 5.51 -0.12 -16.51
C ASN A 196 6.41 -0.53 -17.70
N LYS A 197 7.61 -1.08 -17.40
CA LYS A 197 8.60 -1.48 -18.41
C LYS A 197 8.07 -2.52 -19.40
N LYS A 198 7.20 -3.41 -18.93
CA LYS A 198 6.52 -4.43 -19.75
C LYS A 198 5.27 -3.90 -20.48
N LYS A 199 4.97 -2.60 -20.37
CA LYS A 199 3.78 -1.96 -20.93
C LYS A 199 2.48 -2.66 -20.51
N LEU A 200 2.40 -3.05 -19.22
CA LEU A 200 1.22 -3.70 -18.63
C LEU A 200 -0.03 -2.82 -18.69
N LEU A 201 0.16 -1.50 -18.70
CA LEU A 201 -0.89 -0.50 -18.85
C LEU A 201 -0.55 0.48 -19.98
N SER A 202 -1.57 0.95 -20.71
CA SER A 202 -1.46 2.12 -21.58
C SER A 202 -1.11 3.38 -20.75
N LYS A 203 -0.59 4.43 -21.41
CA LYS A 203 -0.32 5.72 -20.76
C LYS A 203 -1.56 6.30 -20.07
N LYS A 204 -2.75 6.12 -20.66
CA LYS A 204 -4.02 6.61 -20.10
C LYS A 204 -4.37 5.86 -18.80
N SER A 205 -4.33 4.53 -18.82
CA SER A 205 -4.61 3.69 -17.65
C SER A 205 -3.56 3.87 -16.56
N TYR A 206 -2.28 4.00 -16.93
CA TYR A 206 -1.19 4.34 -16.01
C TYR A 206 -1.43 5.66 -15.28
N ASN A 207 -1.70 6.73 -16.01
CA ASN A 207 -1.94 8.05 -15.40
C ASN A 207 -3.17 8.02 -14.49
N PHE A 208 -4.21 7.29 -14.89
CA PHE A 208 -5.43 7.15 -14.12
C PHE A 208 -5.19 6.46 -12.78
N ILE A 209 -4.59 5.26 -12.78
CA ILE A 209 -4.43 4.49 -11.54
C ILE A 209 -3.55 5.21 -10.51
N TRP A 210 -2.43 5.80 -10.96
CA TRP A 210 -1.54 6.52 -10.03
C TRP A 210 -2.13 7.83 -9.52
N LYS A 211 -2.99 8.50 -10.31
CA LYS A 211 -3.79 9.62 -9.81
C LYS A 211 -4.73 9.16 -8.70
N VAL A 212 -5.51 8.11 -8.95
CA VAL A 212 -6.49 7.57 -7.98
C VAL A 212 -5.81 7.08 -6.70
N MET A 213 -4.66 6.40 -6.81
CA MET A 213 -3.86 5.97 -5.66
C MET A 213 -3.32 7.13 -4.82
N LYS A 214 -2.99 8.27 -5.44
CA LYS A 214 -2.57 9.49 -4.73
C LYS A 214 -3.74 10.21 -4.05
N GLU A 215 -4.95 10.01 -4.54
CA GLU A 215 -6.19 10.57 -4.00
C GLU A 215 -6.83 9.65 -2.94
N THR A 216 -6.12 8.62 -2.45
CA THR A 216 -6.64 7.71 -1.41
C THR A 216 -6.98 8.47 -0.13
N GLU A 217 -8.23 8.32 0.31
CA GLU A 217 -8.81 9.00 1.48
C GLU A 217 -8.75 8.14 2.76
N THR A 218 -8.56 6.82 2.61
CA THR A 218 -8.49 5.89 3.75
C THR A 218 -7.08 5.81 4.33
N GLY A 219 -6.95 5.49 5.64
CA GLY A 219 -5.66 5.22 6.30
C GLY A 219 -4.86 6.47 6.65
N GLU A 220 -5.51 7.56 7.00
CA GLU A 220 -4.86 8.82 7.43
C GLU A 220 -3.85 8.61 8.56
N LYS A 221 -4.12 7.65 9.45
CA LYS A 221 -3.26 7.31 10.59
C LYS A 221 -2.22 6.22 10.27
N ARG A 222 -2.13 5.72 9.02
CA ARG A 222 -1.22 4.64 8.59
C ARG A 222 0.04 5.20 7.94
N LEU A 223 0.37 4.85 6.69
CA LEU A 223 1.58 5.36 6.03
C LEU A 223 1.72 6.89 6.09
N LYS A 224 0.62 7.64 6.05
CA LYS A 224 0.59 9.11 6.17
C LYS A 224 0.77 9.61 7.60
N GLY A 225 0.41 8.82 8.60
CA GLY A 225 0.07 9.26 9.95
C GLY A 225 1.14 10.06 10.69
N GLN A 226 2.42 9.83 10.40
CA GLN A 226 3.54 10.55 11.03
C GLN A 226 4.49 11.21 10.01
N LEU A 227 4.12 11.22 8.75
CA LEU A 227 4.88 11.92 7.71
C LEU A 227 4.52 13.41 7.65
N PRO A 228 5.37 14.27 7.07
CA PRO A 228 5.02 15.66 6.83
C PRO A 228 3.70 15.79 6.06
N LYS A 229 2.84 16.73 6.45
CA LYS A 229 1.47 16.89 5.91
C LYS A 229 1.37 16.95 4.38
N ASN A 230 2.40 17.47 3.72
CA ASN A 230 2.43 17.63 2.26
C ASN A 230 3.09 16.44 1.54
N THR A 231 3.37 15.35 2.26
CA THR A 231 3.96 14.15 1.63
C THR A 231 2.97 13.52 0.66
N ILE A 232 3.39 13.37 -0.58
CA ILE A 232 2.60 12.68 -1.62
C ILE A 232 2.82 11.18 -1.44
N ILE A 233 1.71 10.44 -1.31
CA ILE A 233 1.72 8.98 -1.23
C ILE A 233 0.67 8.44 -2.19
N ALA A 234 1.05 7.50 -3.04
CA ALA A 234 0.10 6.71 -3.82
C ALA A 234 -0.07 5.38 -3.08
N HIS A 235 -1.23 5.13 -2.44
CA HIS A 235 -1.37 3.97 -1.56
C HIS A 235 -2.74 3.32 -1.58
N LYS A 236 -2.82 2.07 -1.07
CA LYS A 236 -4.06 1.35 -0.84
C LYS A 236 -4.04 0.65 0.51
N THR A 237 -5.10 0.85 1.28
CA THR A 237 -5.31 0.25 2.60
C THR A 237 -6.15 -1.02 2.55
N GLY A 238 -6.06 -1.83 3.62
CA GLY A 238 -6.95 -2.97 3.88
C GLY A 238 -7.21 -3.14 5.38
N SER A 239 -8.43 -3.52 5.77
CA SER A 239 -8.81 -3.74 7.18
C SER A 239 -9.88 -4.82 7.31
N SER A 240 -9.75 -5.67 8.32
CA SER A 240 -10.72 -6.74 8.60
C SER A 240 -11.69 -6.41 9.73
N GLY A 241 -11.34 -5.56 10.65
CA GLY A 241 -11.95 -5.56 11.97
C GLY A 241 -11.43 -6.72 12.85
N ALA A 242 -11.98 -6.88 14.06
CA ALA A 242 -11.65 -7.95 14.98
C ALA A 242 -12.76 -9.02 15.00
N ASN A 243 -12.37 -10.28 15.24
CA ASN A 243 -13.30 -11.39 15.46
C ASN A 243 -13.86 -11.38 16.91
N ILE A 244 -14.66 -12.38 17.24
CA ILE A 244 -15.27 -12.52 18.58
C ILE A 244 -14.23 -12.72 19.70
N GLU A 245 -13.03 -13.18 19.36
CA GLU A 245 -11.91 -13.38 20.28
C GLU A 245 -11.06 -12.11 20.43
N GLY A 246 -11.43 -11.02 19.76
CA GLY A 246 -10.69 -9.76 19.74
C GLY A 246 -9.45 -9.78 18.82
N ILE A 247 -9.33 -10.79 17.95
CA ILE A 247 -8.19 -10.92 17.03
C ILE A 247 -8.49 -10.17 15.73
N THR A 248 -7.66 -9.20 15.37
CA THR A 248 -7.68 -8.50 14.08
C THR A 248 -6.89 -9.29 13.04
N ALA A 249 -7.55 -9.71 11.95
CA ALA A 249 -6.90 -10.47 10.88
C ALA A 249 -6.02 -9.60 9.98
N ALA A 250 -6.39 -8.34 9.75
CA ALA A 250 -5.61 -7.47 8.88
C ALA A 250 -5.78 -5.97 9.18
N VAL A 251 -4.66 -5.27 9.28
CA VAL A 251 -4.54 -3.81 9.10
C VAL A 251 -3.33 -3.59 8.20
N ASN A 252 -3.57 -3.14 6.97
CA ASN A 252 -2.57 -3.09 5.92
C ASN A 252 -2.51 -1.71 5.28
N ASP A 253 -1.33 -1.36 4.77
CA ASP A 253 -1.17 -0.24 3.84
C ASP A 253 0.03 -0.50 2.94
N ILE A 254 -0.15 -0.38 1.62
CA ILE A 254 0.90 -0.54 0.61
C ILE A 254 0.95 0.69 -0.27
N GLY A 255 2.14 1.13 -0.66
CA GLY A 255 2.21 2.35 -1.48
C GLY A 255 3.60 2.75 -1.94
N ILE A 256 3.61 3.89 -2.62
CA ILE A 256 4.79 4.60 -3.08
C ILE A 256 4.82 5.94 -2.36
N VAL A 257 5.89 6.19 -1.63
CA VAL A 257 6.11 7.45 -0.91
C VAL A 257 7.09 8.30 -1.71
N PHE A 258 6.69 9.53 -2.04
CA PHE A 258 7.50 10.46 -2.82
C PHE A 258 8.24 11.43 -1.90
N LEU A 259 9.56 11.55 -2.09
CA LEU A 259 10.43 12.41 -1.31
C LEU A 259 10.51 13.82 -1.91
N PRO A 260 10.84 14.85 -1.12
CA PRO A 260 10.94 16.23 -1.59
C PRO A 260 11.99 16.45 -2.71
N ASN A 261 13.01 15.60 -2.78
CA ASN A 261 14.06 15.65 -3.80
C ASN A 261 13.67 14.96 -5.13
N GLY A 262 12.41 14.48 -5.26
CA GLY A 262 11.90 13.77 -6.43
C GLY A 262 12.19 12.27 -6.44
N GLN A 263 12.96 11.75 -5.49
CA GLN A 263 13.10 10.30 -5.29
C GLN A 263 11.82 9.70 -4.67
N TYR A 264 11.75 8.39 -4.62
CA TYR A 264 10.62 7.66 -4.02
C TYR A 264 11.07 6.28 -3.56
N TYR A 265 10.26 5.68 -2.69
CA TYR A 265 10.40 4.28 -2.31
C TYR A 265 9.04 3.58 -2.28
N PHE A 266 9.07 2.27 -2.52
CA PHE A 266 7.93 1.37 -2.33
C PHE A 266 7.95 0.86 -0.90
N ILE A 267 6.79 0.81 -0.28
CA ILE A 267 6.60 0.29 1.06
C ILE A 267 5.32 -0.51 1.13
N SER A 268 5.39 -1.69 1.73
CA SER A 268 4.23 -2.52 2.04
C SER A 268 4.31 -2.95 3.49
N VAL A 269 3.30 -2.62 4.28
CA VAL A 269 3.19 -2.99 5.69
C VAL A 269 1.88 -3.72 5.92
N PHE A 270 1.99 -4.93 6.46
CA PHE A 270 0.88 -5.80 6.80
C PHE A 270 0.94 -6.13 8.29
N VAL A 271 -0.19 -5.95 8.98
CA VAL A 271 -0.37 -6.34 10.37
C VAL A 271 -1.45 -7.42 10.41
N THR A 272 -1.15 -8.56 11.01
CA THR A 272 -2.09 -9.68 11.13
C THR A 272 -2.01 -10.34 12.49
N ASN A 273 -3.02 -11.13 12.82
CA ASN A 273 -3.12 -11.86 14.09
C ASN A 273 -2.84 -10.95 15.30
N SER A 274 -3.48 -9.79 15.30
CA SER A 274 -3.25 -8.75 16.30
C SER A 274 -4.33 -8.76 17.38
N THR A 275 -3.92 -8.76 18.63
CA THR A 275 -4.79 -8.50 19.80
C THR A 275 -4.70 -7.05 20.28
N GLU A 276 -3.93 -6.22 19.57
CA GLU A 276 -3.86 -4.79 19.83
C GLU A 276 -5.12 -4.06 19.33
N ASN A 277 -5.43 -2.91 19.91
CA ASN A 277 -6.53 -2.08 19.44
C ASN A 277 -6.24 -1.44 18.07
N ALA A 278 -7.29 -0.89 17.45
CA ALA A 278 -7.20 -0.30 16.11
C ALA A 278 -6.16 0.84 16.01
N ASP A 279 -6.12 1.75 17.00
CA ASP A 279 -5.16 2.86 17.01
C ASP A 279 -3.71 2.37 17.12
N THR A 280 -3.46 1.31 17.90
CA THR A 280 -2.12 0.70 18.01
C THR A 280 -1.72 0.05 16.68
N ASN A 281 -2.63 -0.68 16.02
CA ASN A 281 -2.34 -1.31 14.73
C ASN A 281 -2.01 -0.28 13.65
N GLU A 282 -2.75 0.81 13.57
CA GLU A 282 -2.47 1.91 12.64
C GLU A 282 -1.15 2.64 13.00
N LYS A 283 -0.88 2.84 14.29
CA LYS A 283 0.34 3.46 14.78
C LYS A 283 1.59 2.66 14.43
N ILE A 284 1.55 1.33 14.47
CA ILE A 284 2.65 0.47 14.01
C ILE A 284 3.02 0.80 12.57
N ILE A 285 2.03 0.91 11.67
CA ILE A 285 2.26 1.26 10.27
C ILE A 285 2.86 2.67 10.15
N ALA A 286 2.32 3.63 10.90
CA ALA A 286 2.79 5.01 10.88
C ALA A 286 4.23 5.16 11.38
N GLU A 287 4.61 4.46 12.46
CA GLU A 287 5.96 4.47 13.01
C GLU A 287 6.96 3.82 12.05
N ILE A 288 6.60 2.69 11.43
CA ILE A 288 7.43 2.04 10.40
C ILE A 288 7.61 2.98 9.19
N SER A 289 6.54 3.63 8.75
CA SER A 289 6.61 4.61 7.67
C SER A 289 7.53 5.79 8.03
N LYS A 290 7.45 6.28 9.28
CA LYS A 290 8.26 7.41 9.75
C LYS A 290 9.75 7.08 9.78
N VAL A 291 10.16 5.98 10.38
CA VAL A 291 11.59 5.60 10.42
C VAL A 291 12.12 5.31 9.01
N THR A 292 11.28 4.78 8.11
CA THR A 292 11.62 4.59 6.70
C THR A 292 11.83 5.92 5.98
N TRP A 293 10.93 6.88 6.20
CA TRP A 293 11.06 8.24 5.67
C TRP A 293 12.36 8.91 6.14
N ASP A 294 12.65 8.86 7.44
CA ASP A 294 13.85 9.47 8.01
C ASP A 294 15.12 8.86 7.43
N TYR A 295 15.13 7.54 7.23
CA TYR A 295 16.21 6.83 6.56
C TYR A 295 16.49 7.40 5.17
N PHE A 296 15.46 7.52 4.31
CA PHE A 296 15.65 8.01 2.94
C PHE A 296 15.95 9.50 2.87
N ILE A 297 15.38 10.32 3.76
CA ILE A 297 15.71 11.76 3.84
C ILE A 297 17.18 11.97 4.25
N THR A 298 17.70 11.18 5.18
CA THR A 298 19.10 11.30 5.62
C THR A 298 20.08 10.89 4.51
N LYS A 299 19.76 9.87 3.74
CA LYS A 299 20.56 9.44 2.58
C LYS A 299 20.51 10.41 1.38
N SER A 300 19.51 11.25 1.33
CA SER A 300 19.29 12.22 0.23
C SER A 300 20.09 13.51 0.41
N LYS A 301 20.76 13.68 1.54
CA LYS A 301 21.67 14.80 1.86
C LYS A 301 23.11 14.44 1.52
#